data_dc9979cbef365ccce58b5a40be468563
#
_entry.id   dc9979cbef365ccce58b5a40be468563
#
_cell.length_a   1.000
_cell.length_b   1.000
_cell.length_c   1.000
_cell.angle_alpha   90.00
_cell.angle_beta   90.00
_cell.angle_gamma   90.00
#
_symmetry.space_group_name_H-M   'P 1'
#
loop_
_entity.id
_entity.type
_entity.pdbx_description
1 polymer ?
#
loop_
_entity_poly.entity_id
_entity_poly.type
_entity_poly.pdbx_seq_one_letter_code
_entity_poly.pdbx_strand_id
1 'polypeptide(L)'
;GETEEYNGKFEVTITGSQDITVLGTADLPEPQVITVAQLNTDGEDYESELITIQNAVIEEGEWPDEGSSANIDITDDGGSSVVIMRIDSDTEIDGSPDPGWPSHVTGVGGEYLVYQILPRFITDFESAGDNQYPAADAGEDQLVNPGDLVTLDGSSSYDSDGTVEGYLWAQTEGTAVTLSDTEPEDGIATFTAPS
;
A
#
# COMPACT_ATOMS: atom_id res chain seq x y z
N GLY A 1 8.79 -33.30 -12.65
CA GLY A 1 9.64 -32.12 -12.71
C GLY A 1 10.80 -32.21 -11.73
N GLU A 2 11.81 -31.42 -11.91
CA GLU A 2 12.96 -31.30 -11.02
C GLU A 2 12.88 -29.96 -10.30
N THR A 3 13.41 -29.90 -9.07
CA THR A 3 13.51 -28.64 -8.32
C THR A 3 14.93 -28.10 -8.42
N GLU A 4 15.07 -26.83 -8.67
CA GLU A 4 16.35 -26.13 -8.71
C GLU A 4 16.23 -24.75 -8.02
N GLU A 5 17.36 -24.18 -7.62
CA GLU A 5 17.44 -22.83 -7.10
C GLU A 5 18.07 -21.92 -8.16
N TYR A 6 17.39 -20.80 -8.46
CA TYR A 6 17.87 -19.81 -9.38
C TYR A 6 17.73 -18.39 -8.78
N ASN A 7 18.86 -17.76 -8.49
CA ASN A 7 18.94 -16.40 -7.90
C ASN A 7 18.13 -16.20 -6.60
N GLY A 8 18.19 -17.18 -5.68
CA GLY A 8 17.47 -17.15 -4.41
C GLY A 8 16.09 -17.81 -4.43
N LYS A 9 15.57 -18.10 -5.61
CA LYS A 9 14.23 -18.63 -5.82
C LYS A 9 14.25 -20.12 -6.11
N PHE A 10 13.41 -20.90 -5.43
CA PHE A 10 13.19 -22.29 -5.74
C PHE A 10 12.19 -22.44 -6.89
N GLU A 11 12.60 -23.15 -7.93
CA GLU A 11 11.80 -23.37 -9.12
C GLU A 11 11.52 -24.85 -9.34
N VAL A 12 10.37 -25.14 -9.95
CA VAL A 12 10.03 -26.49 -10.42
C VAL A 12 10.08 -26.49 -11.93
N THR A 13 11.11 -27.12 -12.49
CA THR A 13 11.25 -27.28 -13.93
C THR A 13 10.40 -28.45 -14.44
N ILE A 14 9.49 -28.16 -15.38
CA ILE A 14 8.70 -29.18 -16.09
C ILE A 14 9.30 -29.42 -17.46
N THR A 15 9.39 -30.70 -17.87
CA THR A 15 9.96 -31.07 -19.17
C THR A 15 8.88 -31.32 -20.24
N GLY A 16 7.63 -31.39 -19.83
CA GLY A 16 6.49 -31.53 -20.74
C GLY A 16 5.15 -31.58 -20.01
N SER A 17 4.08 -31.50 -20.77
CA SER A 17 2.72 -31.51 -20.23
C SER A 17 2.36 -32.74 -19.40
N GLN A 18 3.07 -33.85 -19.59
CA GLN A 18 2.91 -35.09 -18.78
C GLN A 18 3.34 -34.90 -17.32
N ASP A 19 4.12 -33.86 -17.01
CA ASP A 19 4.56 -33.56 -15.64
C ASP A 19 3.49 -32.80 -14.84
N ILE A 20 2.40 -32.38 -15.52
CA ILE A 20 1.30 -31.64 -14.93
C ILE A 20 0.03 -32.50 -14.95
N THR A 21 -0.59 -32.67 -13.79
CA THR A 21 -1.90 -33.30 -13.65
C THR A 21 -2.89 -32.31 -13.09
N VAL A 22 -3.90 -31.94 -13.86
CA VAL A 22 -5.01 -31.09 -13.38
C VAL A 22 -5.94 -31.96 -12.52
N LEU A 23 -5.98 -31.67 -11.23
CA LEU A 23 -6.82 -32.40 -10.27
C LEU A 23 -8.23 -31.84 -10.14
N GLY A 24 -8.43 -30.58 -10.54
CA GLY A 24 -9.70 -29.89 -10.47
C GLY A 24 -9.51 -28.39 -10.67
N THR A 25 -10.56 -27.64 -10.38
CA THR A 25 -10.58 -26.18 -10.35
C THR A 25 -10.87 -25.72 -8.94
N ALA A 26 -10.26 -24.61 -8.54
CA ALA A 26 -10.55 -23.92 -7.30
C ALA A 26 -10.56 -22.41 -7.59
N ASP A 27 -11.19 -21.64 -6.73
CA ASP A 27 -11.06 -20.19 -6.77
C ASP A 27 -9.62 -19.80 -6.43
N LEU A 28 -9.13 -18.71 -7.01
CA LEU A 28 -7.84 -18.14 -6.63
C LEU A 28 -7.89 -17.68 -5.17
N PRO A 29 -6.79 -17.78 -4.44
CA PRO A 29 -6.71 -17.17 -3.10
C PRO A 29 -6.91 -15.66 -3.21
N GLU A 30 -7.56 -15.08 -2.19
CA GLU A 30 -7.63 -13.62 -2.07
C GLU A 30 -6.21 -13.05 -1.89
N PRO A 31 -5.86 -11.97 -2.58
CA PRO A 31 -4.56 -11.35 -2.42
C PRO A 31 -4.37 -10.80 -1.00
N GLN A 32 -3.16 -10.94 -0.46
CA GLN A 32 -2.80 -10.29 0.78
C GLN A 32 -2.46 -8.82 0.50
N VAL A 33 -3.12 -7.90 1.21
CA VAL A 33 -2.78 -6.46 1.12
C VAL A 33 -1.56 -6.21 1.98
N ILE A 34 -0.50 -5.71 1.37
CA ILE A 34 0.77 -5.40 2.04
C ILE A 34 1.31 -4.05 1.54
N THR A 35 2.25 -3.48 2.29
CA THR A 35 2.99 -2.29 1.88
C THR A 35 4.30 -2.66 1.16
N VAL A 36 4.85 -1.71 0.41
CA VAL A 36 6.21 -1.83 -0.17
C VAL A 36 7.25 -2.10 0.92
N ALA A 37 7.14 -1.41 2.06
CA ALA A 37 8.04 -1.62 3.20
C ALA A 37 7.97 -3.05 3.76
N GLN A 38 6.77 -3.65 3.85
CA GLN A 38 6.60 -5.04 4.28
C GLN A 38 7.23 -6.01 3.28
N LEU A 39 7.00 -5.83 1.97
CA LEU A 39 7.64 -6.68 0.96
C LEU A 39 9.16 -6.64 1.02
N ASN A 40 9.75 -5.46 1.27
CA ASN A 40 11.20 -5.31 1.42
C ASN A 40 11.76 -5.94 2.71
N THR A 41 10.96 -6.00 3.79
CA THR A 41 11.43 -6.48 5.10
C THR A 41 11.17 -7.97 5.30
N ASP A 42 9.99 -8.42 4.90
CA ASP A 42 9.47 -9.75 5.18
C ASP A 42 9.16 -10.53 3.88
N GLY A 43 9.89 -10.21 2.78
CA GLY A 43 9.61 -10.70 1.42
C GLY A 43 9.55 -12.22 1.28
N GLU A 44 10.32 -12.97 2.09
CA GLU A 44 10.26 -14.43 2.14
C GLU A 44 8.85 -14.97 2.49
N ASP A 45 8.09 -14.21 3.30
CA ASP A 45 6.73 -14.59 3.69
C ASP A 45 5.72 -14.38 2.54
N TYR A 46 6.10 -13.59 1.53
CA TYR A 46 5.27 -13.22 0.38
C TYR A 46 5.75 -13.83 -0.94
N GLU A 47 6.90 -14.53 -0.95
CA GLU A 47 7.40 -15.18 -2.16
C GLU A 47 6.42 -16.26 -2.65
N SER A 48 6.05 -16.16 -3.92
CA SER A 48 5.07 -17.05 -4.58
C SER A 48 3.62 -16.88 -4.07
N GLU A 49 3.35 -15.89 -3.21
CA GLU A 49 2.02 -15.54 -2.74
C GLU A 49 1.39 -14.46 -3.63
N LEU A 50 0.06 -14.42 -3.68
CA LEU A 50 -0.68 -13.35 -4.34
C LEU A 50 -0.82 -12.18 -3.38
N ILE A 51 -0.28 -11.03 -3.78
CA ILE A 51 -0.24 -9.81 -2.97
C ILE A 51 -0.84 -8.63 -3.71
N THR A 52 -1.30 -7.62 -2.97
CA THR A 52 -1.72 -6.31 -3.50
C THR A 52 -1.00 -5.21 -2.73
N ILE A 53 -0.37 -4.30 -3.48
CA ILE A 53 0.14 -3.01 -2.97
C ILE A 53 -0.89 -1.95 -3.35
N GLN A 54 -1.46 -1.28 -2.34
CA GLN A 54 -2.46 -0.24 -2.56
C GLN A 54 -1.82 1.13 -2.78
N ASN A 55 -2.49 1.98 -3.56
CA ASN A 55 -2.08 3.36 -3.83
C ASN A 55 -0.63 3.50 -4.35
N ALA A 56 -0.16 2.49 -5.07
CA ALA A 56 1.18 2.52 -5.66
C ALA A 56 1.29 3.66 -6.69
N VAL A 57 2.46 4.30 -6.74
CA VAL A 57 2.85 5.25 -7.76
C VAL A 57 4.20 4.86 -8.36
N ILE A 58 4.45 5.24 -9.60
CA ILE A 58 5.77 5.05 -10.22
C ILE A 58 6.74 6.08 -9.63
N GLU A 59 7.87 5.60 -9.11
CA GLU A 59 9.00 6.43 -8.67
C GLU A 59 10.03 6.58 -9.80
N GLU A 60 10.37 5.47 -10.49
CA GLU A 60 11.29 5.46 -11.63
C GLU A 60 10.92 4.35 -12.62
N GLY A 61 11.17 4.59 -13.90
CA GLY A 61 10.91 3.65 -14.99
C GLY A 61 9.78 4.09 -15.89
N GLU A 62 9.57 3.36 -16.97
CA GLU A 62 8.56 3.65 -17.98
C GLU A 62 7.71 2.40 -18.27
N TRP A 63 6.44 2.62 -18.61
CA TRP A 63 5.53 1.56 -19.02
C TRP A 63 6.05 0.88 -20.29
N PRO A 64 6.05 -0.46 -20.39
CA PRO A 64 6.71 -1.15 -21.48
C PRO A 64 5.91 -1.08 -22.80
N ASP A 65 6.65 -0.89 -23.89
CA ASP A 65 6.13 -1.11 -25.24
C ASP A 65 5.91 -2.60 -25.51
N GLU A 66 5.04 -2.92 -26.50
CA GLU A 66 4.76 -4.29 -26.95
C GLU A 66 6.07 -5.06 -27.27
N GLY A 67 6.20 -6.26 -26.73
CA GLY A 67 7.35 -7.13 -26.87
C GLY A 67 8.54 -6.74 -25.98
N SER A 68 8.37 -5.82 -25.03
CA SER A 68 9.42 -5.35 -24.13
C SER A 68 9.08 -5.66 -22.68
N SER A 69 10.07 -6.12 -21.92
CA SER A 69 9.97 -6.24 -20.47
C SER A 69 10.42 -4.97 -19.76
N ALA A 70 9.83 -4.63 -18.63
CA ALA A 70 10.22 -3.50 -17.81
C ALA A 70 10.42 -3.87 -16.34
N ASN A 71 11.38 -3.20 -15.69
CA ASN A 71 11.46 -3.07 -14.25
C ASN A 71 11.08 -1.63 -13.92
N ILE A 72 10.04 -1.45 -13.15
CA ILE A 72 9.50 -0.15 -12.77
C ILE A 72 9.56 -0.06 -11.26
N ASP A 73 10.20 0.97 -10.75
CA ASP A 73 10.24 1.22 -9.31
C ASP A 73 8.93 1.85 -8.87
N ILE A 74 8.25 1.23 -7.92
CA ILE A 74 6.99 1.71 -7.35
C ILE A 74 7.11 1.92 -5.84
N THR A 75 6.31 2.83 -5.32
CA THR A 75 6.22 3.18 -3.90
C THR A 75 4.76 3.41 -3.50
N ASP A 76 4.43 3.18 -2.23
CA ASP A 76 3.12 3.47 -1.61
C ASP A 76 3.22 4.47 -0.44
N ASP A 77 4.44 4.97 -0.16
CA ASP A 77 4.75 5.82 1.00
C ASP A 77 5.52 7.12 0.63
N GLY A 78 5.38 7.56 -0.62
CA GLY A 78 6.03 8.78 -1.12
C GLY A 78 7.53 8.66 -1.32
N GLY A 79 8.02 7.45 -1.64
CA GLY A 79 9.41 7.18 -1.97
C GLY A 79 10.31 6.83 -0.79
N SER A 80 9.73 6.66 0.42
CA SER A 80 10.50 6.20 1.59
C SER A 80 10.91 4.74 1.44
N SER A 81 10.05 3.94 0.81
CA SER A 81 10.31 2.54 0.43
C SER A 81 10.00 2.36 -1.05
N VAL A 82 10.83 1.61 -1.75
CA VAL A 82 10.70 1.35 -3.18
C VAL A 82 10.86 -0.15 -3.44
N VAL A 83 10.05 -0.69 -4.35
CA VAL A 83 10.16 -2.09 -4.81
C VAL A 83 10.03 -2.15 -6.32
N ILE A 84 10.65 -3.16 -6.93
CA ILE A 84 10.51 -3.40 -8.36
C ILE A 84 9.16 -4.03 -8.66
N MET A 85 8.39 -3.41 -9.55
CA MET A 85 7.32 -4.04 -10.30
C MET A 85 7.90 -4.55 -11.62
N ARG A 86 7.92 -5.87 -11.79
CA ARG A 86 8.42 -6.49 -13.02
C ARG A 86 7.27 -6.83 -13.96
N ILE A 87 7.28 -6.23 -15.13
CA ILE A 87 6.39 -6.60 -16.25
C ILE A 87 7.22 -7.36 -17.28
N ASP A 88 6.81 -8.57 -17.59
CA ASP A 88 7.46 -9.41 -18.59
C ASP A 88 6.76 -9.30 -19.95
N SER A 89 7.57 -9.37 -21.03
CA SER A 89 7.13 -9.28 -22.42
C SER A 89 6.31 -10.48 -22.92
N ASP A 90 6.09 -11.48 -22.09
CA ASP A 90 5.22 -12.63 -22.37
C ASP A 90 3.86 -12.53 -21.66
N THR A 91 3.58 -11.38 -21.03
CA THR A 91 2.27 -11.04 -20.47
C THR A 91 1.46 -10.23 -21.51
N GLU A 92 0.18 -10.01 -21.23
CA GLU A 92 -0.65 -9.10 -22.03
C GLU A 92 -0.56 -7.63 -21.57
N ILE A 93 0.34 -7.34 -20.61
CA ILE A 93 0.48 -6.02 -20.00
C ILE A 93 1.36 -5.12 -20.87
N ASP A 94 2.43 -5.67 -21.43
CA ASP A 94 3.31 -4.94 -22.33
C ASP A 94 2.57 -4.47 -23.59
N GLY A 95 2.78 -3.21 -23.98
CA GLY A 95 2.06 -2.56 -25.08
C GLY A 95 0.60 -2.20 -24.78
N SER A 96 0.06 -2.55 -23.60
CA SER A 96 -1.24 -2.05 -23.17
C SER A 96 -1.14 -0.56 -22.78
N PRO A 97 -2.25 0.21 -22.76
CA PRO A 97 -2.25 1.55 -22.20
C PRO A 97 -1.83 1.54 -20.73
N ASP A 98 -1.04 2.52 -20.31
CA ASP A 98 -0.73 2.77 -18.90
C ASP A 98 -2.04 2.89 -18.10
N PRO A 99 -2.20 2.15 -16.99
CA PRO A 99 -3.45 2.14 -16.20
C PRO A 99 -3.74 3.48 -15.51
N GLY A 100 -2.75 4.38 -15.43
CA GLY A 100 -2.81 5.60 -14.62
C GLY A 100 -2.45 5.34 -13.15
N TRP A 101 -1.98 6.39 -12.48
CA TRP A 101 -1.45 6.31 -11.12
C TRP A 101 -2.07 7.42 -10.23
N PRO A 102 -2.31 7.15 -8.93
CA PRO A 102 -2.03 5.90 -8.22
C PRO A 102 -2.92 4.73 -8.64
N SER A 103 -2.39 3.53 -8.52
CA SER A 103 -3.11 2.27 -8.77
C SER A 103 -2.91 1.27 -7.63
N HIS A 104 -3.93 0.45 -7.38
CA HIS A 104 -3.74 -0.80 -6.64
C HIS A 104 -3.10 -1.80 -7.58
N VAL A 105 -1.95 -2.35 -7.21
CA VAL A 105 -1.22 -3.31 -8.02
C VAL A 105 -1.29 -4.68 -7.37
N THR A 106 -1.93 -5.63 -8.04
CA THR A 106 -1.96 -7.04 -7.64
C THR A 106 -0.93 -7.82 -8.45
N GLY A 107 -0.27 -8.78 -7.84
CA GLY A 107 0.71 -9.61 -8.51
C GLY A 107 1.22 -10.73 -7.63
N VAL A 108 2.11 -11.54 -8.18
CA VAL A 108 2.83 -12.56 -7.40
C VAL A 108 4.07 -11.93 -6.79
N GLY A 109 4.25 -12.08 -5.49
CA GLY A 109 5.50 -11.75 -4.83
C GLY A 109 6.62 -12.66 -5.33
N GLY A 110 7.79 -12.11 -5.58
CA GLY A 110 8.93 -12.90 -6.06
C GLY A 110 10.26 -12.25 -5.72
N GLU A 111 11.33 -12.99 -5.96
CA GLU A 111 12.69 -12.54 -5.76
C GLU A 111 13.52 -12.74 -7.05
N TYR A 112 14.28 -11.71 -7.41
CA TYR A 112 15.38 -11.80 -8.36
C TYR A 112 16.47 -10.82 -7.92
N LEU A 113 17.36 -11.28 -7.06
CA LEU A 113 18.37 -10.49 -6.33
C LEU A 113 17.77 -9.51 -5.28
N VAL A 114 16.57 -9.02 -5.51
CA VAL A 114 15.75 -8.20 -4.60
C VAL A 114 14.30 -8.65 -4.73
N TYR A 115 13.49 -8.37 -3.71
CA TYR A 115 12.05 -8.66 -3.77
C TYR A 115 11.37 -7.77 -4.81
N GLN A 116 10.33 -8.31 -5.43
CA GLN A 116 9.58 -7.67 -6.51
C GLN A 116 8.13 -8.14 -6.52
N ILE A 117 7.26 -7.37 -7.15
CA ILE A 117 5.90 -7.77 -7.48
C ILE A 117 5.79 -8.02 -8.99
N LEU A 118 5.15 -9.13 -9.36
CA LEU A 118 4.95 -9.56 -10.75
C LEU A 118 3.45 -9.56 -11.09
N PRO A 119 2.90 -8.49 -11.66
CA PRO A 119 1.55 -8.47 -12.20
C PRO A 119 1.42 -9.49 -13.34
N ARG A 120 0.24 -10.10 -13.46
CA ARG A 120 -0.02 -11.21 -14.42
C ARG A 120 -0.86 -10.75 -15.60
N PHE A 121 -1.78 -9.82 -15.33
CA PHE A 121 -2.79 -9.35 -16.28
C PHE A 121 -2.99 -7.85 -16.14
N ILE A 122 -3.51 -7.20 -17.19
CA ILE A 122 -3.87 -5.77 -17.11
C ILE A 122 -4.94 -5.50 -16.04
N THR A 123 -5.76 -6.49 -15.72
CA THR A 123 -6.77 -6.42 -14.64
C THR A 123 -6.18 -6.51 -13.25
N ASP A 124 -4.89 -6.76 -13.11
CA ASP A 124 -4.16 -6.68 -11.84
C ASP A 124 -3.87 -5.22 -11.41
N PHE A 125 -4.25 -4.26 -12.27
CA PHE A 125 -4.15 -2.82 -11.99
C PHE A 125 -5.56 -2.24 -11.85
N GLU A 126 -5.89 -1.80 -10.65
CA GLU A 126 -7.12 -1.09 -10.36
C GLU A 126 -6.80 0.36 -10.03
N SER A 127 -7.47 1.31 -10.68
CA SER A 127 -7.28 2.73 -10.35
C SER A 127 -7.62 2.95 -8.87
N ALA A 128 -6.68 3.51 -8.13
CA ALA A 128 -6.91 3.88 -6.74
C ALA A 128 -7.84 5.10 -6.60
N GLY A 129 -8.21 5.71 -7.75
CA GLY A 129 -8.96 6.96 -7.77
C GLY A 129 -8.10 8.17 -7.41
N ASP A 130 -8.71 9.35 -7.36
CA ASP A 130 -8.06 10.52 -6.80
C ASP A 130 -8.09 10.40 -5.28
N ASN A 131 -6.93 10.33 -4.64
CA ASN A 131 -6.83 10.31 -3.18
C ASN A 131 -7.60 11.48 -2.58
N GLN A 132 -8.55 11.19 -1.72
CA GLN A 132 -9.30 12.19 -0.98
C GLN A 132 -8.52 12.57 0.27
N TYR A 133 -8.58 13.84 0.63
CA TYR A 133 -8.00 14.25 1.92
C TYR A 133 -8.87 13.73 3.07
N PRO A 134 -8.25 13.34 4.19
CA PRO A 134 -9.01 12.99 5.39
C PRO A 134 -9.98 14.10 5.80
N ALA A 135 -11.17 13.72 6.19
CA ALA A 135 -12.15 14.62 6.79
C ALA A 135 -11.90 14.72 8.30
N ALA A 136 -11.43 15.89 8.74
CA ALA A 136 -11.18 16.14 10.16
C ALA A 136 -12.51 16.36 10.89
N ASP A 137 -12.68 15.69 12.04
CA ASP A 137 -13.77 15.90 12.98
C ASP A 137 -13.16 16.26 14.35
N ALA A 138 -13.42 17.47 14.82
CA ALA A 138 -12.90 17.98 16.10
C ALA A 138 -13.86 17.74 17.27
N GLY A 139 -14.94 16.99 17.05
CA GLY A 139 -16.00 16.76 18.02
C GLY A 139 -16.95 17.95 18.21
N GLU A 140 -17.88 17.81 19.14
CA GLU A 140 -18.90 18.80 19.44
C GLU A 140 -18.34 19.98 20.28
N ASP A 141 -18.96 21.15 20.14
CA ASP A 141 -18.65 22.32 20.97
C ASP A 141 -18.84 22.02 22.45
N GLN A 142 -17.87 22.42 23.27
CA GLN A 142 -17.88 22.19 24.71
C GLN A 142 -18.07 23.50 25.48
N LEU A 143 -18.99 23.53 26.44
CA LEU A 143 -19.17 24.63 27.36
C LEU A 143 -18.56 24.27 28.72
N VAL A 144 -17.51 24.98 29.11
CA VAL A 144 -16.69 24.66 30.30
C VAL A 144 -16.53 25.87 31.19
N ASN A 145 -16.15 25.66 32.48
CA ASN A 145 -15.80 26.77 33.37
C ASN A 145 -14.28 27.03 33.35
N PRO A 146 -13.88 28.27 33.72
CA PRO A 146 -12.45 28.54 33.91
C PRO A 146 -11.77 27.54 34.85
N GLY A 147 -10.65 26.99 34.41
CA GLY A 147 -9.86 26.03 35.16
C GLY A 147 -10.25 24.55 34.96
N ASP A 148 -11.33 24.28 34.24
CA ASP A 148 -11.70 22.91 33.89
C ASP A 148 -10.68 22.29 32.92
N LEU A 149 -10.43 20.99 33.08
CA LEU A 149 -9.68 20.21 32.09
C LEU A 149 -10.60 19.89 30.91
N VAL A 150 -10.21 20.27 29.70
CA VAL A 150 -10.94 20.01 28.47
C VAL A 150 -10.21 18.90 27.72
N THR A 151 -10.97 17.94 27.21
CA THR A 151 -10.47 16.89 26.31
C THR A 151 -11.04 17.15 24.91
N LEU A 152 -10.17 17.23 23.93
CA LEU A 152 -10.49 17.27 22.51
C LEU A 152 -10.40 15.85 21.99
N ASP A 153 -11.37 15.42 21.19
CA ASP A 153 -11.44 14.08 20.63
C ASP A 153 -11.68 14.18 19.12
N GLY A 154 -10.64 13.86 18.37
CA GLY A 154 -10.64 13.82 16.91
C GLY A 154 -10.80 12.42 16.32
N SER A 155 -11.06 11.41 17.14
CA SER A 155 -11.10 10.00 16.70
C SER A 155 -12.23 9.68 15.72
N SER A 156 -13.19 10.59 15.55
CA SER A 156 -14.24 10.49 14.51
C SER A 156 -13.80 10.98 13.13
N SER A 157 -12.60 11.55 13.01
CA SER A 157 -12.01 11.87 11.70
C SER A 157 -11.87 10.60 10.88
N TYR A 158 -12.12 10.70 9.58
CA TYR A 158 -12.06 9.54 8.70
C TYR A 158 -11.46 9.90 7.35
N ASP A 159 -10.89 8.91 6.69
CA ASP A 159 -10.47 8.95 5.31
C ASP A 159 -11.39 8.03 4.50
N SER A 160 -11.93 8.53 3.38
CA SER A 160 -12.93 7.80 2.58
C SER A 160 -12.32 6.73 1.67
N ASP A 161 -11.03 6.84 1.37
CA ASP A 161 -10.29 5.97 0.46
C ASP A 161 -8.88 5.60 0.99
N GLY A 162 -8.59 5.95 2.26
CA GLY A 162 -7.33 5.68 2.92
C GLY A 162 -7.48 5.44 4.42
N THR A 163 -6.42 5.75 5.16
CA THR A 163 -6.35 5.68 6.62
C THR A 163 -5.86 7.00 7.19
N VAL A 164 -6.38 7.38 8.37
CA VAL A 164 -5.88 8.54 9.12
C VAL A 164 -4.60 8.12 9.83
N GLU A 165 -3.45 8.60 9.36
CA GLU A 165 -2.12 8.24 9.88
C GLU A 165 -1.73 9.01 11.14
N GLY A 166 -2.40 10.15 11.43
CA GLY A 166 -2.11 10.94 12.61
C GLY A 166 -2.96 12.20 12.70
N TYR A 167 -2.85 12.87 13.85
CA TYR A 167 -3.64 14.04 14.19
C TYR A 167 -2.74 15.20 14.60
N LEU A 168 -3.12 16.41 14.22
CA LEU A 168 -2.44 17.63 14.64
C LEU A 168 -3.48 18.63 15.15
N TRP A 169 -3.39 18.98 16.42
CA TRP A 169 -4.23 19.99 17.04
C TRP A 169 -3.54 21.35 17.06
N ALA A 170 -4.24 22.36 16.63
CA ALA A 170 -3.75 23.74 16.65
C ALA A 170 -4.86 24.71 17.08
N GLN A 171 -4.55 25.58 18.06
CA GLN A 171 -5.45 26.65 18.43
C GLN A 171 -5.42 27.75 17.36
N THR A 172 -6.58 28.13 16.84
CA THR A 172 -6.70 29.20 15.82
C THR A 172 -7.10 30.55 16.40
N GLU A 173 -7.85 30.56 17.52
CA GLU A 173 -8.36 31.81 18.14
C GLU A 173 -8.45 31.70 19.68
N GLY A 174 -8.70 32.82 20.33
CA GLY A 174 -8.95 32.92 21.76
C GLY A 174 -7.69 33.11 22.64
N THR A 175 -7.88 33.03 23.96
CA THR A 175 -6.75 33.12 24.91
C THR A 175 -5.87 31.89 24.74
N ALA A 176 -4.57 32.12 24.53
CA ALA A 176 -3.62 31.02 24.29
C ALA A 176 -3.61 29.99 25.42
N VAL A 177 -3.73 28.72 25.06
CA VAL A 177 -3.63 27.57 25.94
C VAL A 177 -2.47 26.68 25.51
N THR A 178 -2.02 25.82 26.42
CA THR A 178 -1.05 24.78 26.08
C THR A 178 -1.82 23.48 25.82
N LEU A 179 -1.77 23.01 24.58
CA LEU A 179 -2.29 21.71 24.22
C LEU A 179 -1.31 20.63 24.67
N SER A 180 -1.82 19.59 25.29
CA SER A 180 -1.08 18.39 25.65
C SER A 180 -1.61 17.24 24.80
N ASP A 181 -0.79 16.81 23.84
CA ASP A 181 -1.00 15.67 22.99
C ASP A 181 0.17 14.75 23.23
N THR A 182 -0.08 13.58 23.77
CA THR A 182 0.96 12.62 24.16
C THR A 182 1.08 11.44 23.20
N GLU A 183 0.05 11.22 22.39
CA GLU A 183 -0.01 10.14 21.42
C GLU A 183 -0.74 10.65 20.15
N PRO A 184 -0.01 11.25 19.20
CA PRO A 184 -0.65 11.87 18.01
C PRO A 184 -1.46 10.90 17.15
N GLU A 185 -1.30 9.61 17.34
CA GLU A 185 -2.05 8.58 16.61
C GLU A 185 -3.46 8.33 17.18
N ASP A 186 -3.77 8.74 18.43
CA ASP A 186 -5.08 8.51 19.05
C ASP A 186 -6.11 9.63 18.81
N GLY A 187 -5.67 10.76 18.28
CA GLY A 187 -6.52 11.91 18.01
C GLY A 187 -6.96 12.69 19.25
N ILE A 188 -6.40 12.42 20.43
CA ILE A 188 -6.81 13.03 21.70
C ILE A 188 -5.81 14.10 22.12
N ALA A 189 -6.32 15.29 22.42
CA ALA A 189 -5.54 16.35 23.07
C ALA A 189 -6.28 16.94 24.25
N THR A 190 -5.53 17.52 25.20
CA THR A 190 -6.13 18.13 26.40
C THR A 190 -5.55 19.52 26.64
N PHE A 191 -6.33 20.38 27.30
CA PHE A 191 -5.87 21.65 27.83
C PHE A 191 -6.68 22.10 29.06
N THR A 192 -6.18 23.07 29.81
CA THR A 192 -6.94 23.70 30.90
C THR A 192 -7.63 24.96 30.40
N ALA A 193 -8.93 25.08 30.60
CA ALA A 193 -9.71 26.24 30.22
C ALA A 193 -9.14 27.53 30.87
N PRO A 194 -8.91 28.60 30.08
CA PRO A 194 -8.36 29.85 30.63
C PRO A 194 -9.35 30.56 31.56
N SER A 195 -8.83 31.37 32.49
CA SER A 195 -9.61 32.14 33.46
C SER A 195 -10.10 33.49 32.86
#